data_94b469956ae953ce1c5591e9e3eccffc
#
_entry.id   94b469956ae953ce1c5591e9e3eccffc
#
_cell.length_a   1.000
_cell.length_b   1.000
_cell.length_c   1.000
_cell.angle_alpha   90.00
_cell.angle_beta   90.00
_cell.angle_gamma   90.00
#
_symmetry.space_group_name_H-M   'P 1'
#
loop_
_entity.id
_entity.type
_entity.pdbx_description
1 polymer ?
#
loop_
_entity_poly.entity_id
_entity_poly.type
_entity_poly.pdbx_seq_one_letter_code
_entity_poly.pdbx_strand_id
1 'polypeptide(L)'
;VGPTGCGKTTFINLLMRFYDVDEGKILVDGKDIREVSRHALRSSFGMVLQDTWVKSGTVRDNICFGKPDATDEEIICAAKEARSWEFIRRLPKGLDTVLHEDSISQGQKQLLCITRVMLCLPPMLILDEATSSIDTRTELQVQEAFDKLMKGRTSFIVAHRLSTIRNASLILVMKDGKIIEQGNHEELLKKGGFYHKLYHSQFES
;
A
#
# COMPACT_ATOMS: atom_id res chain seq x y z
N VAL A 1 -8.42 9.20 -6.00
CA VAL A 1 -9.00 8.64 -7.24
C VAL A 1 -8.83 9.60 -8.40
N GLY A 2 -8.92 9.11 -9.64
CA GLY A 2 -8.81 9.92 -10.86
C GLY A 2 -8.28 9.10 -12.04
N PRO A 3 -8.41 9.60 -13.29
CA PRO A 3 -7.98 8.90 -14.48
C PRO A 3 -6.47 8.64 -14.50
N THR A 4 -6.03 7.76 -15.37
CA THR A 4 -4.60 7.54 -15.61
C THR A 4 -3.92 8.85 -16.01
N GLY A 5 -2.73 9.11 -15.47
CA GLY A 5 -1.99 10.34 -15.74
C GLY A 5 -2.45 11.60 -14.96
N CYS A 6 -3.46 11.52 -14.09
CA CYS A 6 -3.95 12.69 -13.33
C CYS A 6 -3.01 13.16 -12.20
N GLY A 7 -1.85 12.50 -11.97
CA GLY A 7 -0.86 12.92 -10.97
C GLY A 7 -0.85 12.13 -9.66
N LYS A 8 -1.56 10.99 -9.52
CA LYS A 8 -1.57 10.17 -8.28
C LYS A 8 -0.16 9.75 -7.84
N THR A 9 0.63 9.21 -8.75
CA THR A 9 2.02 8.82 -8.47
C THR A 9 2.89 10.01 -8.10
N THR A 10 2.71 11.17 -8.77
CA THR A 10 3.42 12.40 -8.43
C THR A 10 3.09 12.86 -7.02
N PHE A 11 1.80 12.78 -6.62
CA PHE A 11 1.37 13.12 -5.27
C PHE A 11 2.08 12.23 -4.21
N ILE A 12 2.14 10.91 -4.43
CA ILE A 12 2.86 9.99 -3.53
C ILE A 12 4.35 10.30 -3.50
N ASN A 13 4.97 10.58 -4.65
CA ASN A 13 6.38 10.92 -4.73
C ASN A 13 6.72 12.21 -3.96
N LEU A 14 5.83 13.18 -3.95
CA LEU A 14 5.98 14.40 -3.15
C LEU A 14 5.83 14.12 -1.65
N LEU A 15 4.86 13.27 -1.23
CA LEU A 15 4.73 12.84 0.17
C LEU A 15 5.98 12.15 0.69
N MET A 16 6.60 11.30 -0.13
CA MET A 16 7.84 10.56 0.19
C MET A 16 9.09 11.40 -0.01
N ARG A 17 8.94 12.64 -0.45
CA ARG A 17 10.03 13.56 -0.76
C ARG A 17 11.07 12.94 -1.71
N PHE A 18 10.59 12.27 -2.78
CA PHE A 18 11.44 11.92 -3.91
C PHE A 18 11.79 13.19 -4.72
N TYR A 19 10.88 14.15 -4.72
CA TYR A 19 11.05 15.52 -5.24
C TYR A 19 10.67 16.51 -4.14
N ASP A 20 11.36 17.62 -4.06
CA ASP A 20 10.94 18.75 -3.22
C ASP A 20 9.85 19.54 -3.96
N VAL A 21 8.95 20.20 -3.23
CA VAL A 21 7.92 21.06 -3.84
C VAL A 21 8.54 22.37 -4.30
N ASP A 22 8.10 22.86 -5.46
CA ASP A 22 8.55 24.16 -5.99
C ASP A 22 7.94 25.30 -5.18
N GLU A 23 6.67 25.19 -4.80
CA GLU A 23 5.95 26.17 -4.01
C GLU A 23 5.12 25.49 -2.91
N GLY A 24 4.83 26.23 -1.85
CA GLY A 24 4.08 25.71 -0.71
C GLY A 24 4.89 24.81 0.20
N LYS A 25 4.20 23.97 0.99
CA LYS A 25 4.81 23.04 1.94
C LYS A 25 3.93 21.83 2.18
N ILE A 26 4.56 20.70 2.53
CA ILE A 26 3.89 19.48 2.98
C ILE A 26 4.24 19.29 4.46
N LEU A 27 3.24 19.14 5.30
CA LEU A 27 3.41 18.98 6.74
C LEU A 27 3.03 17.55 7.16
N VAL A 28 3.87 16.93 7.99
CA VAL A 28 3.59 15.69 8.71
C VAL A 28 3.67 16.01 10.20
N ASP A 29 2.59 15.79 10.93
CA ASP A 29 2.44 16.17 12.33
C ASP A 29 2.86 17.63 12.62
N GLY A 30 2.47 18.54 11.73
CA GLY A 30 2.75 19.98 11.85
C GLY A 30 4.17 20.41 11.46
N LYS A 31 5.08 19.49 11.15
CA LYS A 31 6.45 19.78 10.71
C LYS A 31 6.58 19.69 9.19
N ASP A 32 7.27 20.66 8.58
CA ASP A 32 7.58 20.62 7.15
C ASP A 32 8.50 19.42 6.87
N ILE A 33 8.14 18.61 5.86
CA ILE A 33 8.93 17.44 5.48
C ILE A 33 10.37 17.78 5.05
N ARG A 34 10.63 19.05 4.70
CA ARG A 34 11.98 19.54 4.38
C ARG A 34 12.87 19.76 5.60
N GLU A 35 12.27 19.91 6.80
CA GLU A 35 12.99 20.10 8.06
C GLU A 35 13.45 18.79 8.70
N VAL A 36 12.99 17.64 8.17
CA VAL A 36 13.42 16.32 8.64
C VAL A 36 14.28 15.61 7.59
N SER A 37 15.13 14.67 8.02
CA SER A 37 15.91 13.90 7.05
C SER A 37 14.99 13.02 6.18
N ARG A 38 15.38 12.82 4.90
CA ARG A 38 14.63 11.91 4.00
C ARG A 38 14.52 10.49 4.57
N HIS A 39 15.55 10.04 5.27
CA HIS A 39 15.54 8.73 5.93
C HIS A 39 14.45 8.67 7.02
N ALA A 40 14.42 9.63 7.94
CA ALA A 40 13.43 9.69 9.02
C ALA A 40 11.99 9.79 8.46
N LEU A 41 11.77 10.65 7.46
CA LEU A 41 10.47 10.76 6.79
C LEU A 41 10.04 9.41 6.19
N ARG A 42 10.89 8.78 5.40
CA ARG A 42 10.57 7.53 4.70
C ARG A 42 10.41 6.35 5.64
N SER A 43 11.12 6.31 6.76
CA SER A 43 10.95 5.29 7.81
C SER A 43 9.58 5.38 8.49
N SER A 44 8.88 6.52 8.39
CA SER A 44 7.51 6.68 8.89
C SER A 44 6.44 6.10 7.95
N PHE A 45 6.81 5.71 6.74
CA PHE A 45 5.89 5.15 5.75
C PHE A 45 6.17 3.68 5.47
N GLY A 46 5.14 2.87 5.46
CA GLY A 46 5.15 1.54 4.85
C GLY A 46 4.55 1.60 3.45
N MET A 47 5.17 0.94 2.49
CA MET A 47 4.71 0.95 1.11
C MET A 47 4.41 -0.46 0.63
N VAL A 48 3.22 -0.65 0.06
CA VAL A 48 2.87 -1.83 -0.73
C VAL A 48 2.43 -1.33 -2.10
N LEU A 49 3.30 -1.50 -3.08
CA LEU A 49 3.07 -1.02 -4.45
C LEU A 49 2.54 -2.15 -5.34
N GLN A 50 1.99 -1.78 -6.50
CA GLN A 50 1.51 -2.70 -7.52
C GLN A 50 2.60 -3.68 -7.97
N ASP A 51 3.78 -3.16 -8.30
CA ASP A 51 4.94 -3.95 -8.69
C ASP A 51 5.68 -4.44 -7.45
N THR A 52 5.25 -5.60 -6.96
CA THR A 52 5.89 -6.26 -5.83
C THR A 52 7.13 -7.01 -6.29
N TRP A 53 8.26 -6.71 -5.69
CA TRP A 53 9.52 -7.38 -5.98
C TRP A 53 9.96 -8.30 -4.83
N VAL A 54 10.66 -9.36 -5.21
CA VAL A 54 11.31 -10.28 -4.28
C VAL A 54 12.80 -10.28 -4.59
N LYS A 55 13.62 -9.98 -3.58
CA LYS A 55 15.07 -10.06 -3.69
C LYS A 55 15.48 -11.53 -3.76
N SER A 56 16.47 -11.85 -4.58
CA SER A 56 17.14 -13.16 -4.52
C SER A 56 17.75 -13.35 -3.13
N GLY A 57 17.31 -14.38 -2.43
CA GLY A 57 17.65 -14.67 -1.03
C GLY A 57 16.54 -15.47 -0.35
N THR A 58 16.67 -15.70 0.95
CA THR A 58 15.66 -16.47 1.70
C THR A 58 14.35 -15.71 1.88
N VAL A 59 13.28 -16.42 2.22
CA VAL A 59 12.01 -15.80 2.66
C VAL A 59 12.29 -14.85 3.83
N ARG A 60 13.11 -15.27 4.80
CA ARG A 60 13.58 -14.47 5.92
C ARG A 60 14.20 -13.14 5.47
N ASP A 61 15.19 -13.19 4.58
CA ASP A 61 15.86 -11.99 4.06
C ASP A 61 14.87 -11.02 3.41
N ASN A 62 13.86 -11.57 2.75
CA ASN A 62 12.82 -10.79 2.11
C ASN A 62 11.87 -10.12 3.11
N ILE A 63 11.51 -10.79 4.21
CA ILE A 63 10.61 -10.24 5.24
C ILE A 63 11.35 -9.23 6.12
N CYS A 64 12.59 -9.54 6.53
CA CYS A 64 13.37 -8.73 7.48
C CYS A 64 14.04 -7.51 6.86
N PHE A 65 13.75 -7.18 5.60
CA PHE A 65 14.43 -6.09 4.89
C PHE A 65 14.44 -4.75 5.64
N GLY A 66 13.35 -4.43 6.35
CA GLY A 66 13.24 -3.20 7.15
C GLY A 66 13.54 -3.37 8.65
N LYS A 67 13.71 -4.63 9.13
CA LYS A 67 14.02 -4.99 10.51
C LYS A 67 14.92 -6.22 10.55
N PRO A 68 16.24 -6.06 10.29
CA PRO A 68 17.17 -7.19 10.15
C PRO A 68 17.37 -8.02 11.43
N ASP A 69 17.11 -7.43 12.59
CA ASP A 69 17.22 -8.01 13.93
C ASP A 69 15.93 -8.66 14.44
N ALA A 70 14.93 -8.85 13.57
CA ALA A 70 13.67 -9.47 13.96
C ALA A 70 13.85 -10.93 14.37
N THR A 71 13.22 -11.32 15.48
CA THR A 71 13.21 -12.72 15.94
C THR A 71 12.28 -13.58 15.06
N ASP A 72 12.45 -14.91 15.13
CA ASP A 72 11.59 -15.84 14.41
C ASP A 72 10.12 -15.71 14.84
N GLU A 73 9.87 -15.46 16.12
CA GLU A 73 8.54 -15.26 16.67
C GLU A 73 7.88 -14.00 16.08
N GLU A 74 8.62 -12.90 15.96
CA GLU A 74 8.14 -11.65 15.35
C GLU A 74 7.83 -11.86 13.87
N ILE A 75 8.70 -12.54 13.13
CA ILE A 75 8.51 -12.85 11.71
C ILE A 75 7.27 -13.73 11.51
N ILE A 76 7.13 -14.80 12.29
CA ILE A 76 5.99 -15.71 12.21
C ILE A 76 4.69 -15.00 12.60
N CYS A 77 4.71 -14.14 13.62
CA CYS A 77 3.57 -13.34 14.02
C CYS A 77 3.12 -12.43 12.88
N ALA A 78 4.04 -11.64 12.31
CA ALA A 78 3.76 -10.77 11.17
C ALA A 78 3.26 -11.55 9.94
N ALA A 79 3.85 -12.73 9.66
CA ALA A 79 3.43 -13.58 8.56
C ALA A 79 2.02 -14.17 8.76
N LYS A 80 1.63 -14.53 9.98
CA LYS A 80 0.26 -14.97 10.31
C LYS A 80 -0.74 -13.82 10.12
N GLU A 81 -0.43 -12.63 10.61
CA GLU A 81 -1.28 -11.45 10.45
C GLU A 81 -1.46 -11.06 8.99
N ALA A 82 -0.38 -11.13 8.19
CA ALA A 82 -0.39 -10.89 6.75
C ALA A 82 -0.91 -12.05 5.90
N ARG A 83 -1.40 -13.13 6.50
CA ARG A 83 -1.86 -14.35 5.79
C ARG A 83 -0.80 -15.05 4.93
N SER A 84 0.47 -14.71 5.07
CA SER A 84 1.57 -15.32 4.31
C SER A 84 2.10 -16.61 4.93
N TRP A 85 1.89 -16.84 6.24
CA TRP A 85 2.41 -18.00 6.95
C TRP A 85 1.98 -19.34 6.36
N GLU A 86 0.75 -19.43 5.87
CA GLU A 86 0.21 -20.67 5.33
C GLU A 86 0.96 -21.19 4.09
N PHE A 87 1.43 -20.32 3.22
CA PHE A 87 2.26 -20.75 2.11
C PHE A 87 3.74 -20.90 2.52
N ILE A 88 4.26 -20.04 3.40
CA ILE A 88 5.66 -20.09 3.85
C ILE A 88 5.97 -21.43 4.51
N ARG A 89 5.12 -21.91 5.43
CA ARG A 89 5.33 -23.19 6.12
C ARG A 89 5.27 -24.43 5.21
N ARG A 90 4.73 -24.29 4.00
CA ARG A 90 4.68 -25.36 2.98
C ARG A 90 5.89 -25.38 2.07
N LEU A 91 6.72 -24.35 2.12
CA LEU A 91 7.97 -24.32 1.38
C LEU A 91 8.98 -25.33 1.97
N PRO A 92 9.87 -25.91 1.15
CA PRO A 92 10.75 -26.99 1.58
C PRO A 92 11.60 -26.71 2.83
N LYS A 93 12.01 -25.43 3.02
CA LYS A 93 12.81 -24.97 4.16
C LYS A 93 12.11 -23.85 4.94
N GLY A 94 10.78 -23.67 4.78
CA GLY A 94 10.04 -22.59 5.44
C GLY A 94 10.66 -21.21 5.20
N LEU A 95 11.00 -20.50 6.28
CA LEU A 95 11.65 -19.17 6.23
C LEU A 95 13.02 -19.18 5.55
N ASP A 96 13.73 -20.28 5.55
CA ASP A 96 15.08 -20.40 4.97
C ASP A 96 15.05 -20.91 3.52
N THR A 97 13.87 -21.00 2.91
CA THR A 97 13.71 -21.29 1.49
C THR A 97 14.24 -20.12 0.66
N VAL A 98 15.17 -20.38 -0.26
CA VAL A 98 15.67 -19.37 -1.18
C VAL A 98 14.63 -19.10 -2.26
N LEU A 99 14.32 -17.84 -2.46
CA LEU A 99 13.39 -17.34 -3.47
C LEU A 99 14.16 -16.72 -4.64
N HIS A 100 13.64 -16.93 -5.82
CA HIS A 100 13.97 -16.21 -7.04
C HIS A 100 12.71 -15.52 -7.56
N GLU A 101 12.85 -14.63 -8.51
CA GLU A 101 11.76 -13.79 -8.98
C GLU A 101 10.48 -14.57 -9.36
N ASP A 102 10.65 -15.75 -9.99
CA ASP A 102 9.55 -16.61 -10.44
C ASP A 102 9.21 -17.76 -9.49
N SER A 103 9.79 -17.79 -8.28
CA SER A 103 9.61 -18.90 -7.34
C SER A 103 8.22 -18.96 -6.71
N ILE A 104 7.49 -17.84 -6.69
CA ILE A 104 6.21 -17.68 -6.04
C ILE A 104 5.26 -16.83 -6.91
N SER A 105 3.94 -17.03 -6.71
CA SER A 105 2.93 -16.29 -7.45
C SER A 105 2.89 -14.80 -7.10
N GLN A 106 2.28 -13.98 -7.96
CA GLN A 106 2.14 -12.54 -7.72
C GLN A 106 1.41 -12.23 -6.41
N GLY A 107 0.36 -12.99 -6.08
CA GLY A 107 -0.34 -12.84 -4.80
C GLY A 107 0.54 -13.19 -3.60
N GLN A 108 1.37 -14.23 -3.69
CA GLN A 108 2.33 -14.57 -2.65
C GLN A 108 3.41 -13.50 -2.49
N LYS A 109 3.90 -12.91 -3.58
CA LYS A 109 4.79 -11.75 -3.53
C LYS A 109 4.14 -10.58 -2.79
N GLN A 110 2.88 -10.29 -3.06
CA GLN A 110 2.13 -9.23 -2.40
C GLN A 110 1.96 -9.49 -0.90
N LEU A 111 1.61 -10.73 -0.51
CA LEU A 111 1.54 -11.12 0.90
C LEU A 111 2.89 -10.98 1.62
N LEU A 112 4.02 -11.29 0.96
CA LEU A 112 5.35 -11.06 1.52
C LEU A 112 5.65 -9.57 1.71
N CYS A 113 5.26 -8.72 0.75
CA CYS A 113 5.41 -7.27 0.89
C CYS A 113 4.58 -6.72 2.06
N ILE A 114 3.34 -7.20 2.23
CA ILE A 114 2.51 -6.84 3.39
C ILE A 114 3.17 -7.31 4.68
N THR A 115 3.74 -8.51 4.71
CA THR A 115 4.46 -9.05 5.88
C THR A 115 5.64 -8.17 6.28
N ARG A 116 6.43 -7.66 5.31
CA ARG A 116 7.52 -6.71 5.57
C ARG A 116 7.01 -5.46 6.29
N VAL A 117 5.91 -4.90 5.81
CA VAL A 117 5.34 -3.67 6.39
C VAL A 117 4.73 -3.96 7.76
N MET A 118 4.08 -5.10 7.95
CA MET A 118 3.55 -5.54 9.25
C MET A 118 4.66 -5.76 10.29
N LEU A 119 5.81 -6.26 9.87
CA LEU A 119 6.96 -6.45 10.78
C LEU A 119 7.54 -5.12 11.28
N CYS A 120 7.54 -4.09 10.43
CA CYS A 120 8.09 -2.76 10.75
C CYS A 120 7.08 -1.85 11.47
N LEU A 121 5.78 -2.09 11.32
CA LEU A 121 4.67 -1.32 11.91
C LEU A 121 4.78 0.21 11.76
N PRO A 122 4.98 0.75 10.55
CA PRO A 122 5.09 2.18 10.36
C PRO A 122 3.75 2.89 10.67
N PRO A 123 3.77 4.16 11.13
CA PRO A 123 2.56 4.90 11.47
C PRO A 123 1.71 5.31 10.25
N MET A 124 2.32 5.41 9.08
CA MET A 124 1.65 5.80 7.84
C MET A 124 1.86 4.74 6.75
N LEU A 125 0.89 4.61 5.86
CA LEU A 125 0.90 3.61 4.80
C LEU A 125 0.64 4.27 3.44
N ILE A 126 1.32 3.74 2.41
CA ILE A 126 1.02 4.01 1.01
C ILE A 126 0.73 2.67 0.34
N LEU A 127 -0.49 2.51 -0.14
CA LEU A 127 -0.98 1.26 -0.70
C LEU A 127 -1.44 1.48 -2.14
N ASP A 128 -0.99 0.63 -3.05
CA ASP A 128 -1.47 0.58 -4.43
C ASP A 128 -2.17 -0.76 -4.66
N GLU A 129 -3.49 -0.71 -4.86
CA GLU A 129 -4.38 -1.89 -4.90
C GLU A 129 -4.49 -2.56 -6.27
N ALA A 130 -3.57 -2.39 -7.18
CA ALA A 130 -3.65 -3.09 -8.46
C ALA A 130 -3.44 -4.61 -8.28
N THR A 131 -4.51 -5.39 -8.52
CA THR A 131 -4.55 -6.85 -8.29
C THR A 131 -4.94 -7.63 -9.55
N SER A 132 -4.72 -7.09 -10.73
CA SER A 132 -5.23 -7.62 -12.01
C SER A 132 -4.74 -9.03 -12.40
N SER A 133 -3.87 -9.68 -11.61
CA SER A 133 -3.22 -10.96 -11.97
C SER A 133 -3.20 -11.97 -10.81
N ILE A 134 -4.12 -11.85 -9.84
CA ILE A 134 -4.14 -12.71 -8.64
C ILE A 134 -5.41 -13.57 -8.69
N ASP A 135 -5.30 -14.85 -8.32
CA ASP A 135 -6.45 -15.73 -8.16
C ASP A 135 -7.38 -15.25 -7.02
N THR A 136 -8.68 -15.53 -7.15
CA THR A 136 -9.72 -15.03 -6.24
C THR A 136 -9.47 -15.38 -4.77
N ARG A 137 -8.92 -16.58 -4.50
CA ARG A 137 -8.67 -17.01 -3.11
C ARG A 137 -7.54 -16.21 -2.48
N THR A 138 -6.43 -16.04 -3.19
CA THR A 138 -5.30 -15.23 -2.74
C THR A 138 -5.67 -13.77 -2.66
N GLU A 139 -6.53 -13.29 -3.56
CA GLU A 139 -7.05 -11.93 -3.54
C GLU A 139 -7.80 -11.62 -2.23
N LEU A 140 -8.66 -12.52 -1.75
CA LEU A 140 -9.33 -12.37 -0.46
C LEU A 140 -8.34 -12.31 0.70
N GLN A 141 -7.30 -13.14 0.69
CA GLN A 141 -6.25 -13.11 1.71
C GLN A 141 -5.47 -11.79 1.72
N VAL A 142 -5.14 -11.27 0.54
CA VAL A 142 -4.49 -9.97 0.37
C VAL A 142 -5.38 -8.85 0.91
N GLN A 143 -6.69 -8.88 0.62
CA GLN A 143 -7.64 -7.89 1.13
C GLN A 143 -7.72 -7.91 2.66
N GLU A 144 -7.88 -9.10 3.27
CA GLU A 144 -7.89 -9.23 4.73
C GLU A 144 -6.58 -8.73 5.37
N ALA A 145 -5.45 -8.99 4.71
CA ALA A 145 -4.16 -8.50 5.18
C ALA A 145 -4.05 -6.96 5.09
N PHE A 146 -4.55 -6.36 4.02
CA PHE A 146 -4.62 -4.90 3.90
C PHE A 146 -5.52 -4.28 4.97
N ASP A 147 -6.70 -4.84 5.20
CA ASP A 147 -7.64 -4.32 6.21
C ASP A 147 -7.02 -4.33 7.61
N LYS A 148 -6.29 -5.40 7.96
CA LYS A 148 -5.54 -5.47 9.21
C LYS A 148 -4.40 -4.46 9.26
N LEU A 149 -3.64 -4.33 8.16
CA LEU A 149 -2.50 -3.42 8.08
C LEU A 149 -2.95 -1.96 8.26
N MET A 150 -4.08 -1.57 7.69
CA MET A 150 -4.61 -0.21 7.75
C MET A 150 -5.18 0.18 9.12
N LYS A 151 -5.58 -0.79 9.94
CA LYS A 151 -6.25 -0.54 11.21
C LYS A 151 -5.41 0.33 12.15
N GLY A 152 -5.96 1.50 12.51
CA GLY A 152 -5.32 2.45 13.43
C GLY A 152 -4.18 3.27 12.81
N ARG A 153 -4.06 3.30 11.47
CA ARG A 153 -3.00 4.04 10.76
C ARG A 153 -3.55 4.96 9.69
N THR A 154 -2.83 6.04 9.45
CA THR A 154 -3.13 6.90 8.29
C THR A 154 -2.67 6.21 7.02
N SER A 155 -3.62 5.91 6.13
CA SER A 155 -3.37 5.16 4.90
C SER A 155 -3.71 5.99 3.66
N PHE A 156 -2.75 6.17 2.78
CA PHE A 156 -2.93 6.74 1.45
C PHE A 156 -3.11 5.60 0.45
N ILE A 157 -4.26 5.52 -0.19
CA ILE A 157 -4.60 4.39 -1.04
C ILE A 157 -4.84 4.88 -2.46
N VAL A 158 -4.08 4.32 -3.42
CA VAL A 158 -4.42 4.41 -4.83
C VAL A 158 -5.44 3.31 -5.10
N ALA A 159 -6.72 3.66 -4.92
CA ALA A 159 -7.78 2.69 -4.96
C ALA A 159 -8.18 2.33 -6.40
N HIS A 160 -8.26 1.04 -6.65
CA HIS A 160 -8.79 0.43 -7.86
C HIS A 160 -10.02 -0.44 -7.58
N ARG A 161 -10.43 -0.56 -6.30
CA ARG A 161 -11.58 -1.34 -5.86
C ARG A 161 -12.69 -0.44 -5.32
N LEU A 162 -13.92 -0.81 -5.66
CA LEU A 162 -15.11 -0.10 -5.20
C LEU A 162 -15.22 -0.06 -3.67
N SER A 163 -14.98 -1.20 -3.00
CA SER A 163 -15.07 -1.32 -1.54
C SER A 163 -14.15 -0.35 -0.82
N THR A 164 -12.90 -0.24 -1.28
CA THR A 164 -11.90 0.66 -0.71
C THR A 164 -12.31 2.12 -0.85
N ILE A 165 -12.83 2.50 -2.03
CA ILE A 165 -13.29 3.87 -2.28
C ILE A 165 -14.49 4.20 -1.37
N ARG A 166 -15.46 3.28 -1.23
CA ARG A 166 -16.65 3.50 -0.39
C ARG A 166 -16.33 3.64 1.08
N ASN A 167 -15.34 2.90 1.57
CA ASN A 167 -14.96 2.87 2.98
C ASN A 167 -13.92 3.93 3.37
N ALA A 168 -13.40 4.70 2.40
CA ALA A 168 -12.43 5.75 2.66
C ALA A 168 -13.05 6.90 3.47
N SER A 169 -12.35 7.34 4.52
CA SER A 169 -12.78 8.49 5.33
C SER A 169 -12.70 9.80 4.55
N LEU A 170 -11.77 9.90 3.60
CA LEU A 170 -11.60 11.05 2.70
C LEU A 170 -11.17 10.55 1.32
N ILE A 171 -11.88 11.00 0.30
CA ILE A 171 -11.55 10.75 -1.10
C ILE A 171 -11.05 12.06 -1.71
N LEU A 172 -9.86 12.03 -2.28
CA LEU A 172 -9.30 13.12 -3.08
C LEU A 172 -9.48 12.77 -4.55
N VAL A 173 -10.21 13.59 -5.27
CA VAL A 173 -10.48 13.41 -6.71
C VAL A 173 -9.53 14.28 -7.49
N MET A 174 -8.66 13.63 -8.26
CA MET A 174 -7.58 14.30 -9.01
C MET A 174 -7.88 14.33 -10.51
N LYS A 175 -7.61 15.48 -11.11
CA LYS A 175 -7.65 15.69 -12.56
C LYS A 175 -6.59 16.71 -12.95
N ASP A 176 -5.81 16.42 -13.98
CA ASP A 176 -4.79 17.32 -14.55
C ASP A 176 -3.84 17.91 -13.47
N GLY A 177 -3.37 17.07 -12.54
CA GLY A 177 -2.47 17.45 -11.44
C GLY A 177 -3.12 18.23 -10.29
N LYS A 178 -4.45 18.43 -10.30
CA LYS A 178 -5.18 19.20 -9.28
C LYS A 178 -6.17 18.34 -8.53
N ILE A 179 -6.39 18.63 -7.26
CA ILE A 179 -7.51 18.10 -6.49
C ILE A 179 -8.74 18.97 -6.83
N ILE A 180 -9.70 18.39 -7.54
CA ILE A 180 -10.90 19.10 -8.03
C ILE A 180 -12.11 18.88 -7.12
N GLU A 181 -12.15 17.77 -6.40
CA GLU A 181 -13.20 17.45 -5.42
C GLU A 181 -12.58 16.70 -4.22
N GLN A 182 -13.17 16.88 -3.05
CA GLN A 182 -12.84 16.11 -1.86
C GLN A 182 -14.08 15.91 -0.98
N GLY A 183 -14.10 14.80 -0.25
CA GLY A 183 -15.20 14.41 0.66
C GLY A 183 -15.26 12.91 0.82
N ASN A 184 -16.27 12.41 1.54
CA ASN A 184 -16.54 10.98 1.60
C ASN A 184 -17.37 10.51 0.37
N HIS A 185 -17.57 9.21 0.26
CA HIS A 185 -18.28 8.60 -0.87
C HIS A 185 -19.69 9.18 -1.08
N GLU A 186 -20.47 9.26 -0.02
CA GLU A 186 -21.88 9.74 -0.11
C GLU A 186 -21.98 11.22 -0.47
N GLU A 187 -21.10 12.05 0.12
CA GLU A 187 -21.04 13.48 -0.17
C GLU A 187 -20.70 13.74 -1.63
N LEU A 188 -19.70 13.01 -2.16
CA LEU A 188 -19.24 13.17 -3.53
C LEU A 188 -20.27 12.65 -4.55
N LEU A 189 -20.98 11.58 -4.23
CA LEU A 189 -22.10 11.10 -5.08
C LEU A 189 -23.25 12.11 -5.12
N LYS A 190 -23.64 12.68 -3.97
CA LYS A 190 -24.72 13.70 -3.90
C LYS A 190 -24.37 14.97 -4.67
N LYS A 191 -23.09 15.35 -4.75
CA LYS A 191 -22.64 16.50 -5.54
C LYS A 191 -22.87 16.34 -7.05
N GLY A 192 -22.99 15.11 -7.56
CA GLY A 192 -23.19 14.84 -8.98
C GLY A 192 -22.02 15.33 -9.89
N GLY A 193 -20.83 15.52 -9.33
CA GLY A 193 -19.67 16.10 -9.98
C GLY A 193 -18.85 15.10 -10.78
N PHE A 194 -17.53 15.35 -10.85
CA PHE A 194 -16.60 14.49 -11.59
C PHE A 194 -16.48 13.10 -10.95
N TYR A 195 -16.46 13.01 -9.62
CA TYR A 195 -16.45 11.74 -8.89
C TYR A 195 -17.65 10.87 -9.25
N HIS A 196 -18.86 11.44 -9.28
CA HIS A 196 -20.07 10.72 -9.65
C HIS A 196 -19.96 10.09 -11.05
N LYS A 197 -19.48 10.87 -12.03
CA LYS A 197 -19.27 10.38 -13.40
C LYS A 197 -18.21 9.27 -13.46
N LEU A 198 -17.09 9.45 -12.75
CA LEU A 198 -16.01 8.47 -12.69
C LEU A 198 -16.49 7.16 -12.05
N TYR A 199 -17.24 7.25 -10.97
CA TYR A 199 -17.80 6.12 -10.24
C TYR A 199 -18.71 5.26 -11.13
N HIS A 200 -19.70 5.87 -11.76
CA HIS A 200 -20.63 5.15 -12.65
C HIS A 200 -19.92 4.56 -13.89
N SER A 201 -18.91 5.24 -14.42
CA SER A 201 -18.19 4.72 -15.60
C SER A 201 -17.25 3.55 -15.27
N GLN A 202 -16.76 3.42 -14.05
CA GLN A 202 -15.79 2.39 -13.67
C GLN A 202 -16.39 1.21 -12.92
N PHE A 203 -17.52 1.39 -12.24
CA PHE A 203 -18.02 0.42 -11.27
C PHE A 203 -19.50 0.02 -11.48
N GLU A 204 -20.24 0.67 -12.35
CA GLU A 204 -21.65 0.37 -12.64
C GLU A 204 -21.90 0.03 -14.14
N SER A 205 -20.82 -0.24 -14.90
CA SER A 205 -20.91 -0.68 -16.30
C SER A 205 -20.96 -2.21 -16.42
#